data_4b6caa451bee6c734ef034f8fe430260
#
_entry.id   4b6caa451bee6c734ef034f8fe430260
#
_cell.length_a   1.000
_cell.length_b   1.000
_cell.length_c   1.000
_cell.angle_alpha   90.00
_cell.angle_beta   90.00
_cell.angle_gamma   90.00
#
_symmetry.space_group_name_H-M   'P 1'
#
loop_
_entity.id
_entity.type
_entity.pdbx_description
1 polymer ?
#
loop_
_entity_poly.entity_id
_entity_poly.type
_entity_poly.pdbx_seq_one_letter_code
_entity_poly.pdbx_strand_id
1 'polypeptide(L)' 'MVKFYAQIVIRGKKKWTDIRPLWQEDVCDLLKSKGYTLNDDGTVTKEANNG' A
#
# COMPACT_ATOMS: atom_id res chain seq x y z
N MET A 1 -10.38 -0.97 -8.93
CA MET A 1 -10.23 -1.80 -7.75
C MET A 1 -8.94 -1.56 -7.01
N VAL A 2 -7.84 -1.52 -7.74
CA VAL A 2 -6.54 -1.34 -7.10
C VAL A 2 -6.48 -0.04 -6.32
N LYS A 3 -7.06 1.02 -6.85
CA LYS A 3 -7.08 2.30 -6.16
C LYS A 3 -7.76 2.22 -4.81
N PHE A 4 -8.87 1.49 -4.74
CA PHE A 4 -9.59 1.36 -3.49
C PHE A 4 -8.78 0.59 -2.46
N TYR A 5 -8.14 -0.47 -2.90
CA TYR A 5 -7.31 -1.25 -1.99
C TYR A 5 -6.15 -0.42 -1.46
N ALA A 6 -5.53 0.36 -2.34
CA ALA A 6 -4.43 1.21 -1.91
C ALA A 6 -4.90 2.20 -0.85
N GLN A 7 -6.07 2.80 -1.05
CA GLN A 7 -6.61 3.75 -0.09
C GLN A 7 -6.92 3.08 1.24
N ILE A 8 -7.49 1.89 1.20
CA ILE A 8 -7.82 1.17 2.42
C ILE A 8 -6.56 0.85 3.20
N VAL A 9 -5.50 0.47 2.51
CA VAL A 9 -4.24 0.16 3.16
C VAL A 9 -3.64 1.43 3.76
N ILE A 10 -3.69 2.53 3.03
CA ILE A 10 -3.16 3.80 3.52
C ILE A 10 -3.89 4.23 4.79
N ARG A 11 -5.18 3.99 4.85
CA ARG A 11 -5.98 4.35 6.01
C ARG A 11 -5.79 3.40 7.18
N GLY A 12 -5.06 2.31 6.97
CA GLY A 12 -4.81 1.35 8.03
C GLY A 12 -5.95 0.40 8.31
N LYS A 13 -6.94 0.36 7.42
CA LYS A 13 -8.07 -0.55 7.62
C LYS A 13 -7.76 -1.96 7.19
N LYS A 14 -6.82 -2.11 6.26
CA LYS A 14 -6.36 -3.41 5.83
C LYS A 14 -4.87 -3.36 5.64
N LYS A 15 -4.25 -4.53 5.70
CA LYS A 15 -2.83 -4.63 5.44
C LYS A 15 -2.63 -5.01 3.99
N TRP A 16 -1.52 -4.55 3.41
CA TRP A 16 -1.26 -4.90 2.02
C TRP A 16 -1.08 -6.41 1.86
N THR A 17 -0.70 -7.10 2.93
CA THR A 17 -0.57 -8.56 2.90
C THR A 17 -1.92 -9.27 2.89
N ASP A 18 -3.00 -8.56 3.23
CA ASP A 18 -4.34 -9.14 3.20
C ASP A 18 -4.95 -9.09 1.82
N ILE A 19 -4.33 -8.40 0.89
CA ILE A 19 -4.85 -8.28 -0.45
C ILE A 19 -4.53 -9.55 -1.22
N ARG A 20 -5.42 -9.94 -2.11
CA ARG A 20 -5.19 -11.14 -2.91
C ARG A 20 -3.88 -11.03 -3.68
N PRO A 21 -3.14 -12.13 -3.79
CA PRO A 21 -1.86 -12.07 -4.52
C PRO A 21 -2.02 -11.53 -5.92
N LEU A 22 -3.15 -11.76 -6.55
CA LEU A 22 -3.41 -11.28 -7.89
C LEU A 22 -3.30 -9.76 -7.97
N TRP A 23 -3.74 -9.05 -6.92
CA TRP A 23 -3.75 -7.60 -6.92
C TRP A 23 -2.65 -7.00 -6.06
N GLN A 24 -1.98 -7.83 -5.28
CA GLN A 24 -0.96 -7.35 -4.35
C GLN A 24 0.14 -6.58 -5.05
N GLU A 25 0.60 -7.13 -6.15
CA GLU A 25 1.69 -6.51 -6.89
C GLU A 25 1.29 -5.13 -7.41
N ASP A 26 0.09 -5.03 -7.96
CA ASP A 26 -0.39 -3.76 -8.49
C ASP A 26 -0.58 -2.73 -7.38
N VAL A 27 -1.11 -3.17 -6.26
CA VAL A 27 -1.30 -2.27 -5.11
C VAL A 27 0.04 -1.81 -4.57
N CYS A 28 1.00 -2.72 -4.48
CA CYS A 28 2.33 -2.36 -4.02
C CYS A 28 2.99 -1.34 -4.94
N ASP A 29 2.87 -1.56 -6.24
CA ASP A 29 3.43 -0.62 -7.19
C ASP A 29 2.78 0.75 -7.06
N LEU A 30 1.47 0.77 -6.90
CA LEU A 30 0.75 2.03 -6.75
C LEU A 30 1.18 2.75 -5.47
N LEU A 31 1.30 2.02 -4.38
CA LEU A 31 1.73 2.61 -3.12
C LEU A 31 3.14 3.18 -3.21
N LYS A 32 4.03 2.44 -3.86
CA LYS A 32 5.40 2.92 -4.04
C LYS A 32 5.42 4.19 -4.87
N SER A 33 4.60 4.26 -5.89
CA SER A 33 4.57 5.45 -6.74
C SER A 33 3.98 6.64 -6.00
N LYS A 34 3.23 6.40 -4.94
CA LYS A 34 2.70 7.46 -4.10
C LYS A 34 3.65 7.83 -2.97
N GLY A 35 4.78 7.16 -2.87
CA GLY A 35 5.77 7.48 -1.84
C GLY A 35 5.58 6.73 -0.55
N TYR A 36 5.01 5.53 -0.60
CA TYR A 36 4.83 4.72 0.59
C TYR A 36 5.82 3.56 0.61
N THR A 37 6.23 3.18 1.80
CA THR A 37 7.08 2.02 2.00
C THR A 37 6.23 0.91 2.60
N LEU A 38 6.36 -0.30 2.04
CA LEU A 38 5.61 -1.43 2.54
C LEU A 38 6.43 -2.16 3.59
N ASN A 39 5.81 -2.40 4.73
CA ASN A 39 6.47 -3.05 5.85
C ASN A 39 6.13 -4.53 5.91
N ASP A 40 6.99 -5.31 6.52
CA ASP A 40 6.80 -6.75 6.58
C ASP A 40 5.53 -7.14 7.33
N ASP A 41 5.09 -6.31 8.27
CA ASP A 41 3.91 -6.64 9.05
C ASP A 41 2.61 -6.31 8.33
N GLY A 42 2.70 -5.83 7.11
CA GLY A 42 1.50 -5.54 6.32
C GLY A 42 1.08 -4.08 6.34
N THR A 43 1.74 -3.26 7.10
CA THR A 43 1.41 -1.84 7.14
C THR A 43 2.24 -1.08 6.11
N VAL A 44 1.91 0.18 5.92
CA VAL A 44 2.69 1.03 5.03
C VAL A 44 3.03 2.31 5.76
N THR A 45 4.16 2.90 5.40
CA THR A 45 4.63 4.13 6.00
C THR A 45 4.84 5.15 4.89
N LYS A 46 4.30 6.32 5.05
CA LYS A 46 4.50 7.37 4.07
C LYS A 46 5.93 7.89 4.18
N GLU A 47 6.64 7.91 3.05
CA GLU A 47 7.96 8.43 3.03
C GLU A 47 7.88 9.89 2.97
N ALA A 48 8.54 10.52 3.79
CA ALA A 48 8.50 11.88 3.84
C ALA A 48 9.17 12.50 2.75
N ASN A 49 8.89 12.98 2.04
CA ASN A 49 9.56 13.46 1.16
C ASN A 49 9.52 14.72 1.00
N ASN A 50 9.67 15.24 1.14
CA ASN A 50 9.70 16.25 1.04
C ASN A 50 9.64 16.94 0.38
N GLY A 51 9.63 16.63 0.31
CA GLY A 51 9.43 17.37 -0.56
C GLY A 51 9.22 18.32 -0.83
#